data_7341b7880eb2295dd7676f97d4b44b2b
#
_entry.id   7341b7880eb2295dd7676f97d4b44b2b
#
_cell.length_a   1.000
_cell.length_b   1.000
_cell.length_c   1.000
_cell.angle_alpha   90.00
_cell.angle_beta   90.00
_cell.angle_gamma   90.00
#
_symmetry.space_group_name_H-M   'P 1'
#
loop_
_entity.id
_entity.type
_entity.pdbx_description
1 polymer ?
#
loop_
_entity_poly.entity_id
_entity_poly.type
_entity_poly.pdbx_seq_one_letter_code
_entity_poly.pdbx_strand_id
1 'polypeptide(L)'
;MLGKPFFGDRLEYINISCLLSAPSKSMNKAELIQIIIHQLEEKLRIAHASTQRAIDAATDEETVPEHKYDTLALEASYLAHGQAMRVQESEDELRQYRSMVIRDFTDAPIGVGAYVVLVDENNIGKRFFIGPCSGGLTVAWQDQEVFVLTAKSPLGRALLGKEEGEEFEMKIGDKTTCYEVVTVF
;
A
#
# COMPACT_ATOMS: atom_id res chain seq x y z
N MET A 1 -30.66 -25.93 -16.05
CA MET A 1 -31.28 -25.12 -15.01
C MET A 1 -30.33 -23.95 -14.77
N LEU A 2 -30.70 -22.80 -15.32
CA LEU A 2 -29.91 -21.57 -15.26
C LEU A 2 -30.09 -20.93 -13.88
N GLY A 3 -29.02 -20.80 -13.10
CA GLY A 3 -29.03 -20.10 -11.85
C GLY A 3 -29.28 -18.61 -12.09
N LYS A 4 -30.29 -18.05 -11.43
CA LYS A 4 -30.62 -16.63 -11.45
C LYS A 4 -29.49 -15.82 -10.80
N PRO A 5 -29.16 -14.63 -11.32
CA PRO A 5 -28.22 -13.75 -10.65
C PRO A 5 -28.78 -13.31 -9.29
N PHE A 6 -27.94 -13.31 -8.27
CA PHE A 6 -28.27 -13.08 -6.87
C PHE A 6 -28.64 -11.63 -6.53
N PHE A 7 -28.55 -10.71 -7.46
CA PHE A 7 -28.98 -9.32 -7.34
C PHE A 7 -30.31 -9.12 -8.07
N GLY A 8 -31.42 -9.54 -7.41
CA GLY A 8 -32.79 -9.20 -7.81
C GLY A 8 -33.19 -7.83 -7.26
N ASP A 9 -33.60 -6.95 -8.16
CA ASP A 9 -34.48 -5.79 -7.97
C ASP A 9 -34.44 -5.08 -6.60
N ARG A 10 -33.38 -4.35 -6.34
CA ARG A 10 -33.42 -3.22 -5.41
C ARG A 10 -32.55 -2.07 -5.90
N LEU A 11 -32.86 -1.58 -7.11
CA LEU A 11 -32.40 -0.28 -7.62
C LEU A 11 -33.26 0.83 -7.02
N GLU A 12 -33.24 1.00 -5.71
CA GLU A 12 -33.83 2.19 -5.09
C GLU A 12 -32.79 2.88 -4.21
N TYR A 13 -32.28 3.99 -4.74
CA TYR A 13 -31.73 5.14 -4.03
C TYR A 13 -30.60 4.88 -3.02
N ILE A 14 -29.49 4.34 -3.48
CA ILE A 14 -28.22 4.62 -2.83
C ILE A 14 -27.46 5.58 -3.75
N ASN A 15 -27.00 6.66 -3.16
CA ASN A 15 -26.34 7.76 -3.84
C ASN A 15 -24.99 7.30 -4.45
N ILE A 16 -25.06 6.48 -5.50
CA ILE A 16 -23.97 6.04 -6.37
C ILE A 16 -23.24 7.27 -6.96
N SER A 17 -23.91 8.44 -6.96
CA SER A 17 -23.36 9.71 -7.42
C SER A 17 -22.12 10.17 -6.64
N CYS A 18 -21.92 9.72 -5.40
CA CYS A 18 -20.71 10.04 -4.63
C CYS A 18 -19.59 8.99 -4.82
N LEU A 19 -19.94 7.76 -5.19
CA LEU A 19 -18.99 6.69 -5.55
C LEU A 19 -18.60 6.77 -7.04
N LEU A 20 -19.53 7.24 -7.88
CA LEU A 20 -19.37 7.48 -9.31
C LEU A 20 -19.06 8.95 -9.65
N SER A 21 -18.66 9.78 -8.72
CA SER A 21 -17.86 10.93 -9.11
C SER A 21 -16.52 10.38 -9.62
N ALA A 22 -16.58 9.72 -10.79
CA ALA A 22 -15.43 9.59 -11.64
C ALA A 22 -14.81 10.98 -11.71
N PRO A 23 -13.57 11.19 -11.27
CA PRO A 23 -12.96 12.48 -11.45
C PRO A 23 -12.95 12.74 -12.95
N SER A 24 -13.74 13.71 -13.39
CA SER A 24 -13.80 14.21 -14.78
C SER A 24 -12.51 14.95 -15.19
N LYS A 25 -11.46 14.73 -14.45
CA LYS A 25 -10.07 15.06 -14.74
C LYS A 25 -9.35 13.73 -14.97
N SER A 26 -8.71 13.56 -16.13
CA SER A 26 -7.94 12.35 -16.46
C SER A 26 -7.20 11.86 -15.21
N MET A 27 -7.55 10.68 -14.72
CA MET A 27 -6.94 10.13 -13.50
C MET A 27 -5.44 9.97 -13.73
N ASN A 28 -4.67 10.85 -13.12
CA ASN A 28 -3.23 10.91 -13.31
C ASN A 28 -2.55 9.98 -12.29
N LYS A 29 -2.41 8.70 -12.64
CA LYS A 29 -1.65 7.74 -11.80
C LYS A 29 -0.24 8.20 -11.49
N ALA A 30 0.37 9.01 -12.35
CA ALA A 30 1.68 9.56 -12.10
C ALA A 30 1.68 10.47 -10.85
N GLU A 31 0.62 11.25 -10.64
CA GLU A 31 0.47 12.05 -9.43
C GLU A 31 0.37 11.18 -8.17
N LEU A 32 -0.46 10.13 -8.20
CA LEU A 32 -0.57 9.18 -7.10
C LEU A 32 0.78 8.54 -6.76
N ILE A 33 1.54 8.11 -7.77
CA ILE A 33 2.86 7.52 -7.59
C ILE A 33 3.83 8.55 -7.00
N GLN A 34 3.78 9.81 -7.41
CA GLN A 34 4.62 10.87 -6.83
C GLN A 34 4.28 11.12 -5.35
N ILE A 35 3.00 11.06 -4.96
CA ILE A 35 2.59 11.15 -3.55
C ILE A 35 3.17 9.98 -2.75
N ILE A 36 3.09 8.76 -3.28
CA ILE A 36 3.68 7.57 -2.64
C ILE A 36 5.20 7.74 -2.50
N ILE A 37 5.88 8.16 -3.56
CA ILE A 37 7.33 8.41 -3.55
C ILE A 37 7.69 9.44 -2.47
N HIS A 38 6.95 10.54 -2.38
CA HIS A 38 7.19 11.57 -1.37
C HIS A 38 7.05 11.03 0.06
N GLN A 39 6.04 10.21 0.33
CA GLN A 39 5.89 9.57 1.65
C GLN A 39 7.02 8.58 1.95
N LEU A 40 7.50 7.85 0.95
CA LEU A 40 8.65 6.95 1.10
C LEU A 40 9.96 7.71 1.32
N GLU A 41 10.14 8.86 0.68
CA GLU A 41 11.29 9.77 0.92
C GLU A 41 11.29 10.28 2.36
N GLU A 42 10.13 10.68 2.87
CA GLU A 42 9.99 11.12 4.26
C GLU A 42 10.26 9.97 5.25
N LYS A 43 9.76 8.75 4.96
CA LYS A 43 10.08 7.55 5.73
C LYS A 43 11.60 7.28 5.77
N LEU A 44 12.27 7.41 4.61
CA LEU A 44 13.72 7.24 4.49
C LEU A 44 14.46 8.32 5.29
N ARG A 45 14.04 9.59 5.21
CA ARG A 45 14.63 10.69 5.98
C ARG A 45 14.55 10.43 7.48
N ILE A 46 13.41 9.94 7.97
CA ILE A 46 13.23 9.57 9.38
C ILE A 46 14.15 8.39 9.77
N ALA A 47 14.27 7.40 8.90
CA ALA A 47 15.15 6.25 9.13
C ALA A 47 16.63 6.67 9.23
N HIS A 48 17.10 7.55 8.33
CA HIS A 48 18.45 8.12 8.39
C HIS A 48 18.69 8.89 9.69
N ALA A 49 17.77 9.76 10.09
CA ALA A 49 17.89 10.52 11.34
C ALA A 49 17.93 9.61 12.59
N SER A 50 17.22 8.48 12.56
CA SER A 50 17.24 7.50 13.65
C SER A 50 18.55 6.72 13.67
N THR A 51 19.07 6.35 12.51
CA THR A 51 20.36 5.67 12.37
C THR A 51 21.49 6.57 12.88
N GLN A 52 21.52 7.83 12.49
CA GLN A 52 22.55 8.77 12.95
C GLN A 52 22.54 8.92 14.47
N ARG A 53 21.35 9.09 15.08
CA ARG A 53 21.23 9.15 16.55
C ARG A 53 21.74 7.86 17.24
N ALA A 54 21.49 6.70 16.66
CA ALA A 54 21.98 5.43 17.20
C ALA A 54 23.51 5.31 17.07
N ILE A 55 24.08 5.80 15.98
CA ILE A 55 25.55 5.84 15.78
C ILE A 55 26.19 6.80 16.78
N ASP A 56 25.63 8.02 16.91
CA ASP A 56 26.14 9.05 17.84
C ASP A 56 26.14 8.49 19.28
N ALA A 57 25.03 7.84 19.69
CA ALA A 57 24.96 7.21 21.01
C ALA A 57 25.94 6.05 21.21
N ALA A 58 26.27 5.30 20.16
CA ALA A 58 27.24 4.20 20.21
C ALA A 58 28.70 4.69 20.24
N THR A 59 28.96 5.91 19.77
CA THR A 59 30.31 6.49 19.62
C THR A 59 30.58 7.60 20.64
N ASP A 60 29.64 7.90 21.53
CA ASP A 60 29.82 8.90 22.60
C ASP A 60 30.94 8.44 23.55
N GLU A 61 31.83 9.35 23.92
CA GLU A 61 32.95 9.10 24.80
C GLU A 61 32.49 8.60 26.19
N GLU A 62 31.31 8.98 26.64
CA GLU A 62 30.69 8.51 27.89
C GLU A 62 30.27 7.03 27.82
N THR A 63 30.08 6.49 26.59
CA THR A 63 29.74 5.06 26.35
C THR A 63 30.92 4.19 26.05
N VAL A 64 32.16 4.71 26.10
CA VAL A 64 33.38 3.89 25.95
C VAL A 64 33.45 2.89 27.11
N PRO A 65 33.59 1.58 26.82
CA PRO A 65 33.56 0.55 27.84
C PRO A 65 34.71 0.72 28.84
N GLU A 66 34.41 0.98 30.11
CA GLU A 66 35.43 0.98 31.19
C GLU A 66 35.88 -0.44 31.53
N HIS A 67 35.10 -1.46 31.19
CA HIS A 67 35.37 -2.84 31.47
C HIS A 67 35.14 -3.78 30.29
N LYS A 68 35.89 -4.88 30.21
CA LYS A 68 35.85 -5.92 29.17
C LYS A 68 34.48 -6.61 28.99
N TYR A 69 33.54 -6.37 29.88
CA TYR A 69 32.18 -6.96 29.91
C TYR A 69 31.07 -5.90 29.81
N ASP A 70 31.38 -4.71 29.32
CA ASP A 70 30.37 -3.68 29.10
C ASP A 70 29.48 -4.06 27.90
N THR A 71 28.20 -4.34 28.15
CA THR A 71 27.23 -4.74 27.15
C THR A 71 26.59 -3.53 26.42
N LEU A 72 26.71 -2.31 26.97
CA LEU A 72 26.05 -1.11 26.42
C LEU A 72 26.54 -0.77 25.02
N ALA A 73 27.85 -0.79 24.80
CA ALA A 73 28.46 -0.55 23.48
C ALA A 73 28.03 -1.62 22.46
N LEU A 74 27.92 -2.88 22.91
CA LEU A 74 27.46 -3.99 22.07
C LEU A 74 25.97 -3.82 21.69
N GLU A 75 25.11 -3.47 22.64
CA GLU A 75 23.68 -3.19 22.40
C GLU A 75 23.48 -2.01 21.46
N ALA A 76 24.23 -0.92 21.65
CA ALA A 76 24.20 0.25 20.76
C ALA A 76 24.64 -0.12 19.32
N SER A 77 25.67 -0.98 19.18
CA SER A 77 26.12 -1.48 17.88
C SER A 77 25.05 -2.31 17.17
N TYR A 78 24.34 -3.20 17.88
CA TYR A 78 23.23 -3.96 17.31
C TYR A 78 22.06 -3.05 16.91
N LEU A 79 21.75 -2.03 17.71
CA LEU A 79 20.72 -1.05 17.38
C LEU A 79 21.09 -0.27 16.11
N ALA A 80 22.32 0.21 16.00
CA ALA A 80 22.81 0.92 14.83
C ALA A 80 22.74 0.04 13.58
N HIS A 81 23.14 -1.23 13.68
CA HIS A 81 23.01 -2.18 12.59
C HIS A 81 21.55 -2.40 12.17
N GLY A 82 20.64 -2.59 13.12
CA GLY A 82 19.21 -2.74 12.84
C GLY A 82 18.60 -1.51 12.16
N GLN A 83 19.03 -0.31 12.53
CA GLN A 83 18.59 0.93 11.88
C GLN A 83 19.18 1.06 10.46
N ALA A 84 20.43 0.66 10.24
CA ALA A 84 21.04 0.66 8.91
C ALA A 84 20.30 -0.27 7.93
N MET A 85 19.87 -1.44 8.40
CA MET A 85 19.04 -2.36 7.60
C MET A 85 17.71 -1.70 7.19
N ARG A 86 17.06 -0.95 8.07
CA ARG A 86 15.82 -0.21 7.74
C ARG A 86 16.03 0.88 6.69
N VAL A 87 17.16 1.56 6.73
CA VAL A 87 17.55 2.53 5.70
C VAL A 87 17.66 1.82 4.36
N GLN A 88 18.39 0.72 4.29
CA GLN A 88 18.56 -0.05 3.06
C GLN A 88 17.22 -0.54 2.50
N GLU A 89 16.34 -1.08 3.35
CA GLU A 89 14.99 -1.49 2.93
C GLU A 89 14.18 -0.32 2.35
N SER A 90 14.23 0.85 3.01
CA SER A 90 13.51 2.05 2.54
C SER A 90 14.07 2.59 1.22
N GLU A 91 15.39 2.53 1.01
CA GLU A 91 16.02 2.87 -0.27
C GLU A 91 15.60 1.94 -1.40
N ASP A 92 15.50 0.63 -1.11
CA ASP A 92 15.07 -0.38 -2.08
C ASP A 92 13.60 -0.22 -2.44
N GLU A 93 12.72 0.08 -1.47
CA GLU A 93 11.33 0.43 -1.70
C GLU A 93 11.21 1.65 -2.64
N LEU A 94 11.93 2.71 -2.34
CA LEU A 94 11.92 3.95 -3.12
C LEU A 94 12.43 3.71 -4.56
N ARG A 95 13.49 2.91 -4.72
CA ARG A 95 14.03 2.54 -6.03
C ARG A 95 13.01 1.80 -6.89
N GLN A 96 12.25 0.87 -6.30
CA GLN A 96 11.21 0.13 -6.98
C GLN A 96 10.10 1.06 -7.51
N TYR A 97 9.62 2.02 -6.71
CA TYR A 97 8.62 2.98 -7.17
C TYR A 97 9.14 3.92 -8.25
N ARG A 98 10.38 4.41 -8.14
CA ARG A 98 11.00 5.28 -9.14
C ARG A 98 11.24 4.60 -10.49
N SER A 99 11.47 3.29 -10.48
CA SER A 99 11.66 2.48 -11.68
C SER A 99 10.38 1.91 -12.26
N MET A 100 9.23 2.12 -11.59
CA MET A 100 7.97 1.54 -12.02
C MET A 100 7.46 2.17 -13.30
N VAL A 101 7.09 1.31 -14.27
CA VAL A 101 6.46 1.75 -15.52
C VAL A 101 4.96 1.92 -15.28
N ILE A 102 4.45 3.11 -15.57
CA ILE A 102 3.01 3.41 -15.50
C ILE A 102 2.32 2.77 -16.70
N ARG A 103 1.38 1.86 -16.44
CA ARG A 103 0.57 1.20 -17.46
C ARG A 103 -0.90 1.58 -17.28
N ASP A 104 -1.65 1.53 -18.35
CA ASP A 104 -3.10 1.60 -18.33
C ASP A 104 -3.67 0.19 -18.16
N PHE A 105 -4.68 0.05 -17.30
CA PHE A 105 -5.34 -1.22 -17.01
C PHE A 105 -6.85 -1.16 -17.30
N THR A 106 -7.33 -0.12 -17.98
CA THR A 106 -8.77 0.06 -18.27
C THR A 106 -9.38 -1.13 -18.99
N ASP A 107 -8.64 -1.76 -19.91
CA ASP A 107 -9.07 -2.94 -20.68
C ASP A 107 -8.11 -4.12 -20.43
N ALA A 108 -7.50 -4.21 -19.25
CA ALA A 108 -6.51 -5.24 -18.95
C ALA A 108 -6.70 -5.78 -17.53
N PRO A 109 -6.32 -7.05 -17.30
CA PRO A 109 -6.38 -7.65 -15.97
C PRO A 109 -5.53 -6.88 -14.97
N ILE A 110 -6.03 -6.80 -13.72
CA ILE A 110 -5.34 -6.13 -12.61
C ILE A 110 -3.94 -6.70 -12.44
N GLY A 111 -2.96 -5.81 -12.44
CA GLY A 111 -1.55 -6.11 -12.23
C GLY A 111 -0.86 -5.08 -11.33
N VAL A 112 0.45 -5.23 -11.15
CA VAL A 112 1.26 -4.24 -10.41
C VAL A 112 1.23 -2.91 -11.18
N GLY A 113 0.85 -1.83 -10.48
CA GLY A 113 0.64 -0.51 -11.06
C GLY A 113 -0.83 -0.18 -11.34
N ALA A 114 -1.76 -1.12 -11.14
CA ALA A 114 -3.18 -0.86 -11.27
C ALA A 114 -3.72 -0.10 -10.06
N TYR A 115 -4.61 0.85 -10.32
CA TYR A 115 -5.50 1.43 -9.33
C TYR A 115 -6.86 0.75 -9.43
N VAL A 116 -7.43 0.38 -8.28
CA VAL A 116 -8.62 -0.44 -8.21
C VAL A 116 -9.58 0.13 -7.19
N VAL A 117 -10.85 0.24 -7.57
CA VAL A 117 -11.95 0.55 -6.65
C VAL A 117 -12.75 -0.72 -6.41
N LEU A 118 -12.87 -1.10 -5.15
CA LEU A 118 -13.69 -2.21 -4.70
C LEU A 118 -14.89 -1.70 -3.92
N VAL A 119 -16.01 -2.40 -4.04
CA VAL A 119 -17.21 -2.20 -3.22
C VAL A 119 -17.52 -3.51 -2.51
N ASP A 120 -17.82 -3.44 -1.23
CA ASP A 120 -18.23 -4.61 -0.45
C ASP A 120 -19.77 -4.82 -0.49
N GLU A 121 -20.24 -5.91 0.11
CA GLU A 121 -21.65 -6.27 0.23
C GLU A 121 -22.53 -5.20 0.93
N ASN A 122 -21.90 -4.24 1.65
CA ASN A 122 -22.57 -3.13 2.31
C ASN A 122 -22.52 -1.83 1.49
N ASN A 123 -22.08 -1.90 0.23
CA ASN A 123 -21.83 -0.76 -0.66
C ASN A 123 -20.76 0.22 -0.13
N ILE A 124 -19.80 -0.27 0.67
CA ILE A 124 -18.67 0.54 1.13
C ILE A 124 -17.54 0.43 0.12
N GLY A 125 -17.25 1.56 -0.54
CA GLY A 125 -16.17 1.66 -1.51
C GLY A 125 -14.82 1.87 -0.85
N LYS A 126 -13.80 1.13 -1.32
CA LYS A 126 -12.39 1.29 -0.94
C LYS A 126 -11.51 1.36 -2.16
N ARG A 127 -10.46 2.15 -2.08
CA ARG A 127 -9.54 2.42 -3.18
C ARG A 127 -8.19 1.84 -2.89
N PHE A 128 -7.66 1.13 -3.86
CA PHE A 128 -6.40 0.42 -3.73
C PHE A 128 -5.46 0.75 -4.88
N PHE A 129 -4.18 0.78 -4.58
CA PHE A 129 -3.12 0.80 -5.58
C PHE A 129 -2.26 -0.46 -5.42
N ILE A 130 -2.07 -1.21 -6.49
CA ILE A 130 -1.25 -2.43 -6.45
C ILE A 130 0.22 -2.02 -6.64
N GLY A 131 0.91 -1.83 -5.53
CA GLY A 131 2.32 -1.45 -5.52
C GLY A 131 3.28 -2.63 -5.64
N PRO A 132 4.53 -2.38 -6.03
CA PRO A 132 5.59 -3.39 -6.03
C PRO A 132 6.00 -3.80 -4.61
N CYS A 133 5.91 -2.86 -3.67
CA CYS A 133 6.27 -3.01 -2.25
C CYS A 133 5.44 -2.04 -1.39
N SER A 134 5.83 -1.86 -0.12
CA SER A 134 5.22 -0.91 0.83
C SER A 134 3.73 -1.15 1.07
N GLY A 135 3.29 -2.42 1.09
CA GLY A 135 1.91 -2.79 1.42
C GLY A 135 1.50 -2.29 2.80
N GLY A 136 0.28 -1.76 2.89
CA GLY A 136 -0.27 -1.14 4.11
C GLY A 136 -0.04 0.37 4.21
N LEU A 137 0.70 0.98 3.27
CA LEU A 137 0.80 2.43 3.17
C LEU A 137 -0.57 3.01 2.77
N THR A 138 -0.96 4.12 3.40
CA THR A 138 -2.18 4.86 3.04
C THR A 138 -1.77 6.26 2.61
N VAL A 139 -2.27 6.70 1.47
CA VAL A 139 -2.03 8.04 0.92
C VAL A 139 -3.35 8.75 0.66
N ALA A 140 -3.37 10.07 0.85
CA ALA A 140 -4.47 10.91 0.42
C ALA A 140 -4.24 11.35 -1.03
N TRP A 141 -5.19 11.06 -1.92
CA TRP A 141 -5.17 11.48 -3.30
C TRP A 141 -6.57 11.91 -3.75
N GLN A 142 -6.70 13.14 -4.25
CA GLN A 142 -7.99 13.73 -4.69
C GLN A 142 -9.08 13.65 -3.59
N ASP A 143 -8.72 14.03 -2.36
CA ASP A 143 -9.59 14.00 -1.17
C ASP A 143 -10.10 12.58 -0.81
N GLN A 144 -9.45 11.53 -1.31
CA GLN A 144 -9.77 10.14 -1.05
C GLN A 144 -8.56 9.40 -0.45
N GLU A 145 -8.85 8.45 0.42
CA GLU A 145 -7.83 7.53 0.91
C GLU A 145 -7.59 6.41 -0.11
N VAL A 146 -6.32 6.18 -0.43
CA VAL A 146 -5.87 5.08 -1.28
C VAL A 146 -4.92 4.20 -0.48
N PHE A 147 -5.26 2.92 -0.39
CA PHE A 147 -4.46 1.92 0.31
C PHE A 147 -3.51 1.22 -0.66
N VAL A 148 -2.23 1.18 -0.34
CA VAL A 148 -1.26 0.42 -1.13
C VAL A 148 -1.33 -1.04 -0.76
N LEU A 149 -1.56 -1.90 -1.75
CA LEU A 149 -1.49 -3.36 -1.65
C LEU A 149 -0.29 -3.88 -2.40
N THR A 150 0.23 -5.01 -1.97
CA THR A 150 1.24 -5.75 -2.74
C THR A 150 0.63 -7.03 -3.31
N ALA A 151 1.20 -7.52 -4.40
CA ALA A 151 0.86 -8.81 -4.98
C ALA A 151 0.98 -10.00 -3.99
N LYS A 152 1.73 -9.84 -2.91
CA LYS A 152 1.93 -10.85 -1.86
C LYS A 152 0.86 -10.82 -0.77
N SER A 153 0.13 -9.72 -0.62
CA SER A 153 -0.95 -9.61 0.38
C SER A 153 -2.13 -10.51 0.01
N PRO A 154 -2.94 -10.96 0.99
CA PRO A 154 -4.11 -11.80 0.69
C PRO A 154 -5.07 -11.16 -0.32
N LEU A 155 -5.43 -9.89 -0.10
CA LEU A 155 -6.31 -9.14 -1.01
C LEU A 155 -5.64 -8.88 -2.37
N GLY A 156 -4.34 -8.53 -2.39
CA GLY A 156 -3.60 -8.33 -3.62
C GLY A 156 -3.57 -9.58 -4.50
N ARG A 157 -3.36 -10.77 -3.89
CA ARG A 157 -3.42 -12.05 -4.61
C ARG A 157 -4.80 -12.35 -5.17
N ALA A 158 -5.86 -12.01 -4.44
CA ALA A 158 -7.23 -12.22 -4.90
C ALA A 158 -7.61 -11.30 -6.06
N LEU A 159 -6.99 -10.12 -6.14
CA LEU A 159 -7.23 -9.11 -7.18
C LEU A 159 -6.45 -9.35 -8.47
N LEU A 160 -5.23 -9.89 -8.35
CA LEU A 160 -4.39 -10.09 -9.54
C LEU A 160 -5.08 -10.95 -10.60
N GLY A 161 -5.09 -10.46 -11.84
CA GLY A 161 -5.69 -11.13 -12.99
C GLY A 161 -7.20 -10.94 -13.11
N LYS A 162 -7.85 -10.26 -12.17
CA LYS A 162 -9.27 -9.89 -12.28
C LYS A 162 -9.47 -8.67 -13.15
N GLU A 163 -10.70 -8.52 -13.65
CA GLU A 163 -11.13 -7.43 -14.53
C GLU A 163 -12.25 -6.62 -13.86
N GLU A 164 -12.54 -5.46 -14.40
CA GLU A 164 -13.68 -4.64 -13.99
C GLU A 164 -15.00 -5.40 -14.14
N GLY A 165 -15.89 -5.30 -13.15
CA GLY A 165 -17.15 -6.02 -13.09
C GLY A 165 -17.08 -7.43 -12.48
N GLU A 166 -15.87 -7.93 -12.14
CA GLU A 166 -15.76 -9.23 -11.48
C GLU A 166 -16.02 -9.16 -9.98
N GLU A 167 -16.73 -10.18 -9.49
CA GLU A 167 -16.94 -10.38 -8.06
C GLU A 167 -16.00 -11.46 -7.50
N PHE A 168 -15.67 -11.35 -6.22
CA PHE A 168 -14.91 -12.39 -5.51
C PHE A 168 -15.19 -12.37 -4.02
N GLU A 169 -15.05 -13.52 -3.41
CA GLU A 169 -15.16 -13.67 -1.96
C GLU A 169 -13.77 -13.68 -1.31
N MET A 170 -13.66 -13.02 -0.18
CA MET A 170 -12.46 -13.04 0.64
C MET A 170 -12.79 -13.41 2.07
N LYS A 171 -12.12 -14.44 2.57
CA LYS A 171 -12.24 -14.88 3.94
C LYS A 171 -11.14 -14.24 4.80
N ILE A 172 -11.54 -13.48 5.82
CA ILE A 172 -10.65 -12.89 6.82
C ILE A 172 -11.08 -13.40 8.21
N GLY A 173 -10.29 -14.31 8.76
CA GLY A 173 -10.70 -15.03 9.97
C GLY A 173 -11.94 -15.87 9.71
N ASP A 174 -13.00 -15.66 10.50
CA ASP A 174 -14.28 -16.36 10.37
C ASP A 174 -15.30 -15.58 9.50
N LYS A 175 -14.95 -14.37 9.05
CA LYS A 175 -15.83 -13.54 8.21
C LYS A 175 -15.46 -13.72 6.74
N THR A 176 -16.46 -14.07 5.92
CA THR A 176 -16.39 -14.01 4.45
C THR A 176 -17.06 -12.72 4.01
N THR A 177 -16.40 -11.96 3.15
CA THR A 177 -16.89 -10.69 2.57
C THR A 177 -16.81 -10.81 1.05
N CYS A 178 -17.90 -10.50 0.37
CA CYS A 178 -17.94 -10.42 -1.07
C CYS A 178 -17.55 -9.01 -1.52
N TYR A 179 -16.72 -8.92 -2.55
CA TYR A 179 -16.26 -7.68 -3.15
C TYR A 179 -16.55 -7.69 -4.64
N GLU A 180 -16.91 -6.53 -5.17
CA GLU A 180 -17.02 -6.25 -6.60
C GLU A 180 -15.90 -5.31 -7.03
N VAL A 181 -15.28 -5.58 -8.16
CA VAL A 181 -14.32 -4.69 -8.83
C VAL A 181 -15.08 -3.68 -9.66
N VAL A 182 -15.20 -2.44 -9.18
CA VAL A 182 -16.01 -1.40 -9.84
C VAL A 182 -15.22 -0.60 -10.86
N THR A 183 -13.94 -0.39 -10.62
CA THR A 183 -13.08 0.40 -11.53
C THR A 183 -11.66 -0.13 -11.48
N VAL A 184 -11.05 -0.23 -12.66
CA VAL A 184 -9.63 -0.56 -12.84
C VAL A 184 -9.01 0.40 -13.84
N PHE A 185 -7.82 0.97 -13.52
CA PHE A 185 -7.03 1.73 -14.49
C PHE A 185 -5.53 1.83 -14.11
#